data_7e61d9281c585312529a1251f24a49ab
#
_entry.id   7e61d9281c585312529a1251f24a49ab
#
_cell.length_a   1.000
_cell.length_b   1.000
_cell.length_c   1.000
_cell.angle_alpha   90.00
_cell.angle_beta   90.00
_cell.angle_gamma   90.00
#
_symmetry.space_group_name_H-M   'P 1'
#
loop_
_entity.id
_entity.type
_entity.pdbx_description
1 polymer ?
#
loop_
_entity_poly.entity_id
_entity_poly.type
_entity_poly.pdbx_seq_one_letter_code
_entity_poly.pdbx_strand_id
1 'polypeptide(L)'
;DDYLSWSDALYADNIAKENKTETQVISFYSYKGGVGRTIALIETAYNLADAGKRVLLLDLDVEAPSLHNIFYDKVNDEINGVQYGTIEYLYRKVIQGSEDVRINDIFCSLQLKNVSGEIFVMPALKSMNKDYVYQIERLQTQQIQEKDVFREIFAYVQKELNVDIILIDTRAGFNQWGSLSLLTLSNQVIFIAYPNNENVEGLNMALQLMQNIGKKRYAVAMSKVVASEEGVKKTRSLFEGLNVAQEDLIPVYYKQEIALSNRYPIDSVDILVSYKELSDYILNNEKIERNKKLLMNGMKEQMLGQMFIEKQRLVRFLAVEQFLNQEANMFLKYRYREELFGIRNTQIKRRYKKGGMRMFQQLYIQL
;
A
#
# COMPACT_ATOMS: atom_id res chain seq x y z
N ASP A 1 -24.88 -14.41 5.60
CA ASP A 1 -25.16 -13.89 4.82
C ASP A 1 -25.02 -12.41 4.44
N ASP A 2 -23.96 -11.73 4.32
CA ASP A 2 -23.98 -10.30 4.50
C ASP A 2 -23.27 -9.57 3.36
N TYR A 3 -23.84 -9.68 2.15
CA TYR A 3 -23.52 -8.74 1.08
C TYR A 3 -23.93 -7.33 1.53
N LEU A 4 -22.96 -6.44 1.61
CA LEU A 4 -23.16 -5.05 1.95
C LEU A 4 -22.99 -4.20 0.68
N SER A 5 -24.07 -3.57 0.27
CA SER A 5 -24.02 -2.51 -0.73
C SER A 5 -23.62 -1.18 -0.10
N TRP A 6 -23.27 -0.19 -0.91
CA TRP A 6 -23.06 1.17 -0.42
C TRP A 6 -24.33 1.74 0.26
N SER A 7 -25.52 1.35 -0.23
CA SER A 7 -26.80 1.76 0.37
C SER A 7 -26.99 1.17 1.75
N ASP A 8 -26.61 -0.09 1.96
CA ASP A 8 -26.69 -0.72 3.28
C ASP A 8 -25.75 -0.04 4.27
N ALA A 9 -24.55 0.35 3.81
CA ALA A 9 -23.59 1.05 4.65
C ALA A 9 -24.04 2.47 5.07
N LEU A 10 -24.95 3.12 4.31
CA LEU A 10 -25.53 4.42 4.71
C LEU A 10 -26.35 4.35 5.99
N TYR A 11 -27.05 3.23 6.19
CA TYR A 11 -28.00 3.04 7.31
C TYR A 11 -27.50 2.05 8.34
N ALA A 12 -26.28 1.56 8.19
CA ALA A 12 -25.69 0.59 9.08
C ALA A 12 -25.28 1.23 10.42
N ASP A 13 -25.43 0.47 11.49
CA ASP A 13 -24.90 0.79 12.81
C ASP A 13 -24.05 -0.40 13.30
N ASN A 14 -22.74 -0.34 13.06
CA ASN A 14 -21.75 -1.33 13.50
C ASN A 14 -22.09 -2.80 13.17
N ILE A 15 -22.51 -3.07 11.95
CA ILE A 15 -22.92 -4.41 11.50
C ILE A 15 -21.77 -5.30 10.98
N ALA A 16 -20.56 -4.74 10.77
CA ALA A 16 -19.44 -5.51 10.27
C ALA A 16 -18.98 -6.56 11.28
N LYS A 17 -19.08 -7.82 10.88
CA LYS A 17 -18.42 -8.92 11.58
C LYS A 17 -16.94 -8.94 11.14
N GLU A 18 -16.01 -9.07 12.09
CA GLU A 18 -14.63 -9.34 11.73
C GLU A 18 -14.56 -10.69 10.99
N ASN A 19 -14.14 -10.65 9.75
CA ASN A 19 -13.82 -11.87 9.01
C ASN A 19 -12.57 -12.50 9.68
N LYS A 20 -12.78 -13.55 10.44
CA LYS A 20 -11.70 -14.35 11.05
C LYS A 20 -11.10 -15.30 10.02
N THR A 21 -10.52 -14.74 8.96
CA THR A 21 -9.69 -15.52 8.03
C THR A 21 -8.24 -15.41 8.47
N GLU A 22 -7.48 -16.50 8.42
CA GLU A 22 -6.05 -16.48 8.66
C GLU A 22 -5.31 -15.69 7.58
N THR A 23 -5.84 -15.68 6.36
CA THR A 23 -5.32 -14.89 5.25
C THR A 23 -5.79 -13.44 5.35
N GLN A 24 -4.86 -12.51 5.30
CA GLN A 24 -5.15 -11.07 5.29
C GLN A 24 -5.64 -10.65 3.89
N VAL A 25 -6.85 -10.10 3.81
CA VAL A 25 -7.42 -9.57 2.56
C VAL A 25 -7.47 -8.06 2.61
N ILE A 26 -6.82 -7.39 1.66
CA ILE A 26 -6.64 -5.94 1.63
C ILE A 26 -7.11 -5.38 0.30
N SER A 27 -8.08 -4.48 0.32
CA SER A 27 -8.53 -3.75 -0.87
C SER A 27 -7.75 -2.46 -1.06
N PHE A 28 -7.24 -2.24 -2.27
CA PHE A 28 -6.73 -0.95 -2.73
C PHE A 28 -7.84 -0.22 -3.47
N TYR A 29 -8.28 0.91 -2.95
CA TYR A 29 -9.40 1.65 -3.47
C TYR A 29 -9.08 3.12 -3.70
N SER A 30 -9.73 3.72 -4.70
CA SER A 30 -9.68 5.16 -4.94
C SER A 30 -11.04 5.67 -5.40
N TYR A 31 -11.37 6.90 -5.00
CA TYR A 31 -12.61 7.52 -5.50
C TYR A 31 -12.51 7.91 -6.98
N LYS A 32 -11.37 8.43 -7.42
CA LYS A 32 -11.09 8.77 -8.82
C LYS A 32 -10.10 7.80 -9.45
N GLY A 33 -10.23 7.60 -10.75
CA GLY A 33 -9.23 6.90 -11.56
C GLY A 33 -7.94 7.72 -11.74
N GLY A 34 -6.86 7.05 -12.17
CA GLY A 34 -5.59 7.69 -12.53
C GLY A 34 -4.74 8.21 -11.36
N VAL A 35 -5.11 7.90 -10.13
CA VAL A 35 -4.36 8.30 -8.93
C VAL A 35 -3.17 7.41 -8.61
N GLY A 36 -2.94 6.32 -9.34
CA GLY A 36 -1.82 5.40 -9.14
C GLY A 36 -2.15 4.19 -8.25
N ARG A 37 -3.43 3.83 -8.11
CA ARG A 37 -3.89 2.71 -7.28
C ARG A 37 -3.23 1.38 -7.65
N THR A 38 -3.34 0.95 -8.91
CA THR A 38 -2.79 -0.32 -9.40
C THR A 38 -1.27 -0.38 -9.24
N ILE A 39 -0.56 0.74 -9.48
CA ILE A 39 0.89 0.83 -9.27
C ILE A 39 1.22 0.64 -7.79
N ALA A 40 0.50 1.34 -6.90
CA ALA A 40 0.69 1.20 -5.46
C ALA A 40 0.46 -0.26 -4.99
N LEU A 41 -0.54 -0.93 -5.54
CA LEU A 41 -0.81 -2.34 -5.26
C LEU A 41 0.35 -3.24 -5.70
N ILE A 42 0.87 -3.07 -6.92
CA ILE A 42 1.94 -3.89 -7.47
C ILE A 42 3.26 -3.70 -6.72
N GLU A 43 3.65 -2.44 -6.49
CA GLU A 43 4.89 -2.12 -5.78
C GLU A 43 4.83 -2.57 -4.30
N THR A 44 3.65 -2.47 -3.68
CA THR A 44 3.42 -3.03 -2.34
C THR A 44 3.54 -4.55 -2.34
N ALA A 45 2.95 -5.24 -3.32
CA ALA A 45 3.06 -6.70 -3.46
C ALA A 45 4.52 -7.14 -3.62
N TYR A 46 5.29 -6.40 -4.42
CA TYR A 46 6.72 -6.69 -4.59
C TYR A 46 7.49 -6.57 -3.28
N ASN A 47 7.29 -5.48 -2.51
CA ASN A 47 7.92 -5.31 -1.20
C ASN A 47 7.51 -6.40 -0.20
N LEU A 48 6.25 -6.83 -0.22
CA LEU A 48 5.78 -7.93 0.62
C LEU A 48 6.42 -9.26 0.23
N ALA A 49 6.55 -9.54 -1.07
CA ALA A 49 7.21 -10.74 -1.56
C ALA A 49 8.72 -10.71 -1.29
N ASP A 50 9.38 -9.55 -1.39
CA ASP A 50 10.79 -9.39 -1.00
C ASP A 50 10.99 -9.67 0.50
N ALA A 51 10.00 -9.32 1.34
CA ALA A 51 9.95 -9.69 2.75
C ALA A 51 9.57 -11.16 3.02
N GLY A 52 9.50 -12.00 1.99
CA GLY A 52 9.24 -13.44 2.08
C GLY A 52 7.77 -13.85 2.12
N LYS A 53 6.83 -12.94 1.83
CA LYS A 53 5.40 -13.25 1.82
C LYS A 53 4.95 -13.86 0.50
N ARG A 54 3.93 -14.73 0.57
CA ARG A 54 3.22 -15.26 -0.59
C ARG A 54 1.97 -14.40 -0.81
N VAL A 55 1.93 -13.64 -1.89
CA VAL A 55 0.94 -12.59 -2.15
C VAL A 55 0.10 -12.95 -3.36
N LEU A 56 -1.24 -12.86 -3.25
CA LEU A 56 -2.14 -12.95 -4.38
C LEU A 56 -2.62 -11.55 -4.79
N LEU A 57 -2.45 -11.18 -6.05
CA LEU A 57 -3.06 -10.02 -6.67
C LEU A 57 -4.38 -10.43 -7.34
N LEU A 58 -5.49 -9.85 -6.91
CA LEU A 58 -6.82 -10.06 -7.50
C LEU A 58 -7.29 -8.79 -8.20
N ASP A 59 -7.51 -8.88 -9.52
CA ASP A 59 -8.02 -7.76 -10.33
C ASP A 59 -9.55 -7.75 -10.32
N LEU A 60 -10.13 -6.78 -9.62
CA LEU A 60 -11.56 -6.44 -9.64
C LEU A 60 -11.84 -5.04 -10.22
N ASP A 61 -10.88 -4.42 -10.90
CA ASP A 61 -11.13 -3.26 -11.76
C ASP A 61 -11.67 -3.73 -13.12
N VAL A 62 -12.82 -4.37 -13.06
CA VAL A 62 -13.39 -5.16 -14.15
C VAL A 62 -13.72 -4.37 -15.42
N GLU A 63 -13.96 -3.07 -15.33
CA GLU A 63 -14.26 -2.26 -16.52
C GLU A 63 -13.00 -1.67 -17.18
N ALA A 64 -11.90 -1.55 -16.42
CA ALA A 64 -10.62 -1.07 -16.92
C ALA A 64 -9.46 -1.95 -16.38
N PRO A 65 -9.53 -3.27 -16.56
CA PRO A 65 -8.56 -4.20 -16.00
C PRO A 65 -7.17 -3.97 -16.57
N SER A 66 -6.16 -4.12 -15.73
CA SER A 66 -4.79 -3.79 -16.10
C SER A 66 -3.76 -4.84 -15.71
N LEU A 67 -4.02 -5.66 -14.68
CA LEU A 67 -3.01 -6.62 -14.19
C LEU A 67 -2.56 -7.62 -15.26
N HIS A 68 -3.41 -7.99 -16.19
CA HIS A 68 -3.05 -8.89 -17.31
C HIS A 68 -2.02 -8.31 -18.28
N ASN A 69 -1.86 -6.96 -18.34
CA ASN A 69 -0.94 -6.29 -19.25
C ASN A 69 0.33 -5.75 -18.58
N ILE A 70 0.26 -5.45 -17.28
CA ILE A 70 1.32 -4.73 -16.57
C ILE A 70 2.59 -5.57 -16.43
N PHE A 71 2.43 -6.87 -16.29
CA PHE A 71 3.54 -7.81 -16.16
C PHE A 71 4.04 -8.36 -17.51
N TYR A 72 3.76 -7.68 -18.61
CA TYR A 72 3.84 -8.16 -19.99
C TYR A 72 5.14 -8.90 -20.37
N ASP A 73 6.29 -8.51 -19.87
CA ASP A 73 7.57 -9.17 -20.19
C ASP A 73 7.86 -10.44 -19.40
N LYS A 74 7.21 -10.60 -18.23
CA LYS A 74 7.41 -11.76 -17.36
C LYS A 74 6.23 -12.74 -17.42
N VAL A 75 5.16 -12.34 -18.07
CA VAL A 75 3.81 -12.88 -17.96
C VAL A 75 3.20 -13.32 -19.28
N ASN A 76 3.78 -12.92 -20.43
CA ASN A 76 3.22 -13.37 -21.72
C ASN A 76 3.15 -14.89 -21.82
N ASP A 77 4.13 -15.62 -21.27
CA ASP A 77 4.09 -17.08 -21.23
C ASP A 77 3.27 -17.61 -20.04
N GLU A 78 3.22 -16.87 -18.92
CA GLU A 78 2.59 -17.29 -17.67
C GLU A 78 1.10 -16.94 -17.62
N ILE A 79 0.67 -15.76 -18.04
CA ILE A 79 -0.77 -15.47 -18.24
C ILE A 79 -1.38 -16.30 -19.36
N ASN A 80 -0.58 -16.70 -20.33
CA ASN A 80 -1.03 -17.71 -21.29
C ASN A 80 -1.34 -19.08 -20.63
N GLY A 81 -0.77 -19.36 -19.46
CA GLY A 81 -1.11 -20.50 -18.61
C GLY A 81 -2.48 -20.39 -17.93
N VAL A 82 -3.00 -19.17 -17.74
CA VAL A 82 -4.36 -18.94 -17.21
C VAL A 82 -5.38 -19.35 -18.28
N GLN A 83 -6.31 -20.23 -17.94
CA GLN A 83 -7.34 -20.67 -18.90
C GLN A 83 -8.48 -19.65 -19.01
N TYR A 84 -8.87 -19.07 -17.87
CA TYR A 84 -9.98 -18.10 -17.77
C TYR A 84 -9.52 -16.86 -16.99
N GLY A 85 -10.06 -15.69 -17.35
CA GLY A 85 -10.04 -14.56 -16.43
C GLY A 85 -11.04 -14.76 -15.28
N THR A 86 -10.83 -14.01 -14.19
CA THR A 86 -11.71 -14.07 -13.00
C THR A 86 -13.18 -13.83 -13.38
N ILE A 87 -13.46 -12.90 -14.28
CA ILE A 87 -14.83 -12.58 -14.72
C ILE A 87 -15.46 -13.73 -15.50
N GLU A 88 -14.72 -14.36 -16.40
CA GLU A 88 -15.22 -15.52 -17.14
C GLU A 88 -15.52 -16.68 -16.18
N TYR A 89 -14.63 -16.95 -15.23
CA TYR A 89 -14.83 -17.95 -14.20
C TYR A 89 -16.10 -17.68 -13.38
N LEU A 90 -16.26 -16.45 -12.87
CA LEU A 90 -17.44 -16.05 -12.12
C LEU A 90 -18.72 -16.19 -12.94
N TYR A 91 -18.68 -15.78 -14.21
CA TYR A 91 -19.82 -15.93 -15.11
C TYR A 91 -20.22 -17.38 -15.30
N ARG A 92 -19.27 -18.27 -15.57
CA ARG A 92 -19.51 -19.70 -15.70
C ARG A 92 -20.08 -20.33 -14.43
N LYS A 93 -19.50 -20.02 -13.28
CA LYS A 93 -19.97 -20.53 -11.98
C LYS A 93 -21.33 -19.98 -11.58
N VAL A 94 -21.54 -18.67 -11.68
CA VAL A 94 -22.70 -17.99 -11.11
C VAL A 94 -23.89 -18.02 -12.07
N ILE A 95 -23.67 -17.73 -13.35
CA ILE A 95 -24.75 -17.60 -14.33
C ILE A 95 -25.03 -18.94 -15.04
N GLN A 96 -23.98 -19.63 -15.48
CA GLN A 96 -24.14 -20.89 -16.21
C GLN A 96 -24.26 -22.13 -15.30
N GLY A 97 -23.86 -22.02 -14.03
CA GLY A 97 -23.84 -23.14 -13.10
C GLY A 97 -22.84 -24.24 -13.48
N SER A 98 -21.78 -23.89 -14.22
CA SER A 98 -20.78 -24.85 -14.68
C SER A 98 -19.94 -25.39 -13.52
N GLU A 99 -19.76 -26.72 -13.48
CA GLU A 99 -18.94 -27.39 -12.47
C GLU A 99 -17.54 -27.77 -13.02
N ASP A 100 -17.33 -27.63 -14.32
CA ASP A 100 -16.10 -27.99 -15.02
C ASP A 100 -14.99 -26.94 -14.90
N VAL A 101 -15.30 -25.72 -14.45
CA VAL A 101 -14.31 -24.66 -14.23
C VAL A 101 -13.63 -24.78 -12.85
N ARG A 102 -12.30 -24.79 -12.85
CA ARG A 102 -11.49 -24.98 -11.63
C ARG A 102 -10.82 -23.68 -11.22
N ILE A 103 -10.67 -23.47 -9.91
CA ILE A 103 -9.96 -22.31 -9.36
C ILE A 103 -8.52 -22.26 -9.86
N ASN A 104 -7.88 -23.43 -10.05
CA ASN A 104 -6.51 -23.50 -10.56
C ASN A 104 -6.32 -22.94 -11.98
N ASP A 105 -7.40 -22.77 -12.72
CA ASP A 105 -7.36 -22.30 -14.10
C ASP A 105 -7.41 -20.76 -14.22
N ILE A 106 -7.53 -20.01 -13.11
CA ILE A 106 -7.74 -18.56 -13.08
C ILE A 106 -6.58 -17.74 -12.50
N PHE A 107 -5.49 -18.36 -12.10
CA PHE A 107 -4.32 -17.66 -11.60
C PHE A 107 -3.01 -18.21 -12.16
N CYS A 108 -1.97 -17.41 -12.11
CA CYS A 108 -0.60 -17.80 -12.43
C CYS A 108 0.36 -17.27 -11.36
N SER A 109 1.53 -17.92 -11.24
CA SER A 109 2.63 -17.45 -10.41
C SER A 109 3.61 -16.62 -11.24
N LEU A 110 4.08 -15.50 -10.70
CA LEU A 110 5.10 -14.67 -11.35
C LEU A 110 6.50 -15.14 -10.95
N GLN A 111 7.34 -15.43 -11.95
CA GLN A 111 8.74 -15.78 -11.75
C GLN A 111 9.58 -14.51 -11.51
N LEU A 112 9.64 -14.06 -10.27
CA LEU A 112 10.42 -12.89 -9.87
C LEU A 112 11.85 -13.30 -9.48
N LYS A 113 12.86 -12.59 -10.02
CA LYS A 113 14.25 -12.80 -9.65
C LYS A 113 14.56 -12.07 -8.35
N ASN A 114 15.37 -12.69 -7.48
CA ASN A 114 15.88 -12.10 -6.24
C ASN A 114 14.81 -11.68 -5.23
N VAL A 115 13.67 -12.38 -5.22
CA VAL A 115 12.58 -12.18 -4.26
C VAL A 115 12.43 -13.43 -3.43
N SER A 116 12.30 -13.29 -2.12
CA SER A 116 12.24 -14.44 -1.18
C SER A 116 10.87 -15.10 -1.12
N GLY A 117 9.80 -14.37 -1.42
CA GLY A 117 8.42 -14.83 -1.47
C GLY A 117 7.95 -15.11 -2.89
N GLU A 118 6.64 -15.05 -3.09
CA GLU A 118 6.02 -15.33 -4.38
C GLU A 118 4.82 -14.41 -4.63
N ILE A 119 4.58 -14.05 -5.90
CA ILE A 119 3.39 -13.30 -6.30
C ILE A 119 2.56 -14.15 -7.26
N PHE A 120 1.30 -14.35 -6.90
CA PHE A 120 0.28 -14.93 -7.76
C PHE A 120 -0.60 -13.81 -8.33
N VAL A 121 -1.09 -14.00 -9.55
CA VAL A 121 -2.01 -13.04 -10.19
C VAL A 121 -3.26 -13.74 -10.64
N MET A 122 -4.41 -13.21 -10.23
CA MET A 122 -5.73 -13.53 -10.75
C MET A 122 -6.22 -12.35 -11.59
N PRO A 123 -5.98 -12.34 -12.92
CA PRO A 123 -6.40 -11.23 -13.77
C PRO A 123 -7.92 -11.22 -13.94
N ALA A 124 -8.52 -10.05 -14.10
CA ALA A 124 -9.96 -9.94 -14.39
C ALA A 124 -10.34 -10.64 -15.70
N LEU A 125 -9.44 -10.57 -16.69
CA LEU A 125 -9.61 -11.20 -18.02
C LEU A 125 -8.32 -11.84 -18.49
N LYS A 126 -8.44 -12.85 -19.34
CA LYS A 126 -7.32 -13.42 -20.08
C LYS A 126 -6.98 -12.58 -21.32
N SER A 127 -8.01 -12.18 -22.07
CA SER A 127 -7.88 -11.34 -23.26
C SER A 127 -9.14 -10.52 -23.49
N MET A 128 -8.99 -9.27 -23.92
CA MET A 128 -10.12 -8.41 -24.22
C MET A 128 -10.88 -8.91 -25.47
N ASN A 129 -12.17 -9.20 -25.29
CA ASN A 129 -13.03 -9.66 -26.35
C ASN A 129 -14.50 -9.26 -26.09
N LYS A 130 -15.39 -9.54 -27.03
CA LYS A 130 -16.83 -9.19 -26.92
C LYS A 130 -17.52 -9.95 -25.79
N ASP A 131 -17.12 -11.19 -25.55
CA ASP A 131 -17.72 -12.04 -24.52
C ASP A 131 -17.43 -11.47 -23.13
N TYR A 132 -16.25 -10.89 -22.93
CA TYR A 132 -15.88 -10.24 -21.67
C TYR A 132 -16.85 -9.10 -21.31
N VAL A 133 -17.16 -8.22 -22.27
CA VAL A 133 -18.13 -7.11 -22.06
C VAL A 133 -19.50 -7.67 -21.70
N TYR A 134 -19.97 -8.67 -22.45
CA TYR A 134 -21.24 -9.33 -22.17
C TYR A 134 -21.27 -9.99 -20.78
N GLN A 135 -20.19 -10.64 -20.36
CA GLN A 135 -20.08 -11.27 -19.05
C GLN A 135 -20.17 -10.27 -17.91
N ILE A 136 -19.47 -9.12 -18.01
CA ILE A 136 -19.53 -8.06 -17.00
C ILE A 136 -20.96 -7.53 -16.83
N GLU A 137 -21.67 -7.27 -17.94
CA GLU A 137 -23.03 -6.75 -17.89
C GLU A 137 -24.03 -7.73 -17.24
N ARG A 138 -23.76 -9.02 -17.30
CA ARG A 138 -24.61 -10.06 -16.74
C ARG A 138 -24.30 -10.41 -15.28
N LEU A 139 -23.09 -10.18 -14.85
CA LEU A 139 -22.67 -10.49 -13.49
C LEU A 139 -23.15 -9.41 -12.50
N GLN A 140 -23.90 -9.85 -11.48
CA GLN A 140 -24.26 -9.04 -10.33
C GLN A 140 -23.48 -9.53 -9.09
N THR A 141 -22.88 -8.63 -8.37
CA THR A 141 -22.06 -8.98 -7.19
C THR A 141 -22.87 -9.66 -6.10
N GLN A 142 -24.17 -9.34 -5.97
CA GLN A 142 -25.06 -10.03 -5.07
C GLN A 142 -25.13 -11.55 -5.35
N GLN A 143 -25.28 -11.92 -6.62
CA GLN A 143 -25.32 -13.35 -7.02
C GLN A 143 -24.00 -14.09 -6.73
N ILE A 144 -22.86 -13.37 -6.87
CA ILE A 144 -21.55 -13.91 -6.54
C ILE A 144 -21.44 -14.18 -5.05
N GLN A 145 -21.96 -13.29 -4.22
CA GLN A 145 -21.97 -13.46 -2.76
C GLN A 145 -22.90 -14.57 -2.30
N GLU A 146 -24.11 -14.64 -2.84
CA GLU A 146 -25.07 -15.70 -2.52
C GLU A 146 -24.50 -17.09 -2.78
N LYS A 147 -23.58 -17.24 -3.73
CA LYS A 147 -22.88 -18.50 -4.04
C LYS A 147 -21.52 -18.67 -3.34
N ASP A 148 -21.16 -17.74 -2.45
CA ASP A 148 -19.90 -17.78 -1.68
C ASP A 148 -18.62 -18.02 -2.51
N VAL A 149 -18.62 -17.62 -3.79
CA VAL A 149 -17.55 -17.99 -4.74
C VAL A 149 -16.18 -17.48 -4.31
N PHE A 150 -16.10 -16.24 -3.80
CA PHE A 150 -14.84 -15.70 -3.32
C PHE A 150 -14.34 -16.40 -2.05
N ARG A 151 -15.25 -16.87 -1.19
CA ARG A 151 -14.87 -17.67 -0.04
C ARG A 151 -14.23 -18.98 -0.45
N GLU A 152 -14.80 -19.66 -1.47
CA GLU A 152 -14.19 -20.86 -2.04
C GLU A 152 -12.81 -20.58 -2.62
N ILE A 153 -12.65 -19.47 -3.40
CA ILE A 153 -11.36 -19.06 -3.97
C ILE A 153 -10.34 -18.78 -2.86
N PHE A 154 -10.71 -18.00 -1.83
CA PHE A 154 -9.78 -17.62 -0.77
C PHE A 154 -9.37 -18.83 0.08
N ALA A 155 -10.30 -19.72 0.38
CA ALA A 155 -10.00 -20.98 1.05
C ALA A 155 -9.05 -21.87 0.24
N TYR A 156 -9.24 -21.94 -1.08
CA TYR A 156 -8.37 -22.68 -1.99
C TYR A 156 -6.95 -22.10 -1.99
N VAL A 157 -6.77 -20.81 -2.23
CA VAL A 157 -5.44 -20.20 -2.34
C VAL A 157 -4.70 -20.20 -1.00
N GLN A 158 -5.41 -20.11 0.11
CA GLN A 158 -4.83 -20.28 1.42
C GLN A 158 -4.29 -21.69 1.64
N LYS A 159 -5.12 -22.69 1.35
CA LYS A 159 -4.81 -24.10 1.62
C LYS A 159 -3.79 -24.68 0.65
N GLU A 160 -3.98 -24.46 -0.65
CA GLU A 160 -3.19 -25.11 -1.70
C GLU A 160 -1.94 -24.30 -2.09
N LEU A 161 -1.99 -22.94 -1.97
CA LEU A 161 -0.90 -22.06 -2.34
C LEU A 161 -0.18 -21.44 -1.14
N ASN A 162 -0.67 -21.65 0.07
CA ASN A 162 -0.16 -21.00 1.30
C ASN A 162 -0.03 -19.48 1.15
N VAL A 163 -1.03 -18.83 0.55
CA VAL A 163 -1.06 -17.37 0.39
C VAL A 163 -1.24 -16.71 1.76
N ASP A 164 -0.33 -15.82 2.12
CA ASP A 164 -0.36 -15.04 3.36
C ASP A 164 -1.31 -13.83 3.23
N ILE A 165 -1.25 -13.15 2.08
CA ILE A 165 -1.89 -11.86 1.85
C ILE A 165 -2.55 -11.84 0.47
N ILE A 166 -3.81 -11.39 0.43
CA ILE A 166 -4.55 -11.12 -0.81
C ILE A 166 -4.69 -9.62 -0.97
N LEU A 167 -4.19 -9.06 -2.07
CA LEU A 167 -4.37 -7.65 -2.44
C LEU A 167 -5.38 -7.55 -3.58
N ILE A 168 -6.43 -6.77 -3.39
CA ILE A 168 -7.49 -6.58 -4.38
C ILE A 168 -7.34 -5.21 -5.04
N ASP A 169 -7.12 -5.17 -6.36
CA ASP A 169 -7.26 -3.95 -7.15
C ASP A 169 -8.72 -3.69 -7.43
N THR A 170 -9.29 -2.63 -6.87
CA THR A 170 -10.72 -2.34 -6.99
C THR A 170 -11.00 -1.33 -8.10
N ARG A 171 -12.22 -1.31 -8.58
CA ARG A 171 -12.69 -0.22 -9.43
C ARG A 171 -12.83 1.09 -8.64
N ALA A 172 -12.51 2.21 -9.29
CA ALA A 172 -12.68 3.54 -8.70
C ALA A 172 -14.16 3.95 -8.59
N GLY A 173 -14.48 4.76 -7.58
CA GLY A 173 -15.81 5.33 -7.36
C GLY A 173 -16.82 4.36 -6.71
N PHE A 174 -18.02 4.86 -6.46
CA PHE A 174 -19.11 4.10 -5.83
C PHE A 174 -19.81 3.20 -6.84
N ASN A 175 -19.46 1.93 -6.87
CA ASN A 175 -20.02 0.91 -7.75
C ASN A 175 -20.12 -0.43 -7.00
N GLN A 176 -20.81 -1.41 -7.57
CA GLN A 176 -21.03 -2.72 -6.93
C GLN A 176 -19.74 -3.50 -6.65
N TRP A 177 -18.71 -3.42 -7.50
CA TRP A 177 -17.43 -4.10 -7.29
C TRP A 177 -16.61 -3.46 -6.17
N GLY A 178 -16.71 -2.14 -6.05
CA GLY A 178 -16.14 -1.40 -4.93
C GLY A 178 -16.79 -1.78 -3.59
N SER A 179 -18.14 -1.83 -3.51
CA SER A 179 -18.81 -2.27 -2.28
C SER A 179 -18.47 -3.71 -1.94
N LEU A 180 -18.49 -4.62 -2.91
CA LEU A 180 -18.08 -6.00 -2.72
C LEU A 180 -16.66 -6.09 -2.11
N SER A 181 -15.70 -5.41 -2.72
CA SER A 181 -14.30 -5.45 -2.28
C SER A 181 -14.11 -4.84 -0.90
N LEU A 182 -14.59 -3.61 -0.68
CA LEU A 182 -14.35 -2.86 0.55
C LEU A 182 -15.19 -3.34 1.72
N LEU A 183 -16.48 -3.54 1.48
CA LEU A 183 -17.42 -3.77 2.56
C LEU A 183 -17.51 -5.25 2.92
N THR A 184 -17.31 -6.14 1.95
CA THR A 184 -17.53 -7.58 2.17
C THR A 184 -16.23 -8.41 2.17
N LEU A 185 -15.39 -8.31 1.13
CA LEU A 185 -14.25 -9.24 0.97
C LEU A 185 -13.06 -8.89 1.85
N SER A 186 -12.73 -7.62 2.02
CA SER A 186 -11.50 -7.21 2.71
C SER A 186 -11.69 -7.01 4.21
N ASN A 187 -10.65 -7.32 4.97
CA ASN A 187 -10.54 -6.97 6.39
C ASN A 187 -9.70 -5.71 6.64
N GLN A 188 -9.05 -5.19 5.60
CA GLN A 188 -8.32 -3.92 5.63
C GLN A 188 -8.47 -3.19 4.28
N VAL A 189 -8.44 -1.86 4.29
CA VAL A 189 -8.50 -1.04 3.07
C VAL A 189 -7.36 -0.03 3.04
N ILE A 190 -6.68 0.03 1.90
CA ILE A 190 -5.74 1.09 1.57
C ILE A 190 -6.42 2.03 0.56
N PHE A 191 -6.74 3.23 1.00
CA PHE A 191 -7.27 4.27 0.14
C PHE A 191 -6.13 4.98 -0.58
N ILE A 192 -6.21 5.09 -1.91
CA ILE A 192 -5.25 5.87 -2.70
C ILE A 192 -5.94 7.16 -3.13
N ALA A 193 -5.42 8.30 -2.70
CA ALA A 193 -6.00 9.59 -3.00
C ALA A 193 -4.97 10.61 -3.47
N TYR A 194 -5.23 11.25 -4.62
CA TYR A 194 -4.47 12.40 -5.05
C TYR A 194 -4.88 13.63 -4.23
N PRO A 195 -3.94 14.50 -3.81
CA PRO A 195 -4.24 15.63 -2.93
C PRO A 195 -4.95 16.77 -3.69
N ASN A 196 -6.24 16.59 -3.90
CA ASN A 196 -7.15 17.64 -4.36
C ASN A 196 -8.54 17.47 -3.72
N ASN A 197 -9.34 18.51 -3.75
CA ASN A 197 -10.64 18.55 -3.07
C ASN A 197 -11.58 17.42 -3.48
N GLU A 198 -11.67 17.09 -4.77
CA GLU A 198 -12.57 16.04 -5.27
C GLU A 198 -12.22 14.66 -4.72
N ASN A 199 -10.92 14.33 -4.67
CA ASN A 199 -10.48 13.06 -4.11
C ASN A 199 -10.71 13.00 -2.61
N VAL A 200 -10.43 14.10 -1.90
CA VAL A 200 -10.62 14.18 -0.44
C VAL A 200 -12.10 14.07 -0.07
N GLU A 201 -12.98 14.74 -0.81
CA GLU A 201 -14.44 14.68 -0.59
C GLU A 201 -14.99 13.28 -0.81
N GLY A 202 -14.65 12.63 -1.93
CA GLY A 202 -15.08 11.26 -2.21
C GLY A 202 -14.49 10.23 -1.25
N LEU A 203 -13.24 10.42 -0.82
CA LEU A 203 -12.60 9.62 0.20
C LEU A 203 -13.33 9.76 1.56
N ASN A 204 -13.68 10.99 1.96
CA ASN A 204 -14.40 11.25 3.20
C ASN A 204 -15.73 10.48 3.23
N MET A 205 -16.48 10.49 2.14
CA MET A 205 -17.73 9.72 2.04
C MET A 205 -17.47 8.21 2.19
N ALA A 206 -16.47 7.66 1.50
CA ALA A 206 -16.14 6.24 1.61
C ALA A 206 -15.72 5.85 3.03
N LEU A 207 -14.92 6.70 3.70
CA LEU A 207 -14.51 6.49 5.10
C LEU A 207 -15.71 6.49 6.05
N GLN A 208 -16.66 7.41 5.88
CA GLN A 208 -17.88 7.46 6.68
C GLN A 208 -18.70 6.17 6.53
N LEU A 209 -18.87 5.68 5.29
CA LEU A 209 -19.59 4.44 5.04
C LEU A 209 -18.92 3.22 5.70
N MET A 210 -17.59 3.15 5.64
CA MET A 210 -16.84 2.10 6.34
C MET A 210 -16.96 2.20 7.86
N GLN A 211 -16.94 3.40 8.42
CA GLN A 211 -17.12 3.63 9.85
C GLN A 211 -18.52 3.23 10.31
N ASN A 212 -19.55 3.54 9.53
CA ASN A 212 -20.92 3.15 9.83
C ASN A 212 -21.07 1.63 9.97
N ILE A 213 -20.43 0.85 9.12
CA ILE A 213 -20.45 -0.61 9.24
C ILE A 213 -19.50 -1.16 10.31
N GLY A 214 -18.71 -0.31 10.96
CA GLY A 214 -17.76 -0.72 12.01
C GLY A 214 -16.40 -1.18 11.52
N LYS A 215 -16.05 -1.02 10.23
CA LYS A 215 -14.71 -1.31 9.71
C LYS A 215 -13.71 -0.23 10.15
N LYS A 216 -12.69 -0.64 10.91
CA LYS A 216 -11.73 0.27 11.55
C LYS A 216 -10.31 0.19 10.98
N ARG A 217 -10.00 -0.81 10.15
CA ARG A 217 -8.64 -1.02 9.63
C ARG A 217 -8.52 -0.43 8.22
N TYR A 218 -8.00 0.78 8.16
CA TYR A 218 -7.72 1.45 6.89
C TYR A 218 -6.51 2.40 7.02
N ALA A 219 -5.85 2.65 5.90
CA ALA A 219 -4.87 3.73 5.73
C ALA A 219 -5.17 4.53 4.47
N VAL A 220 -4.66 5.74 4.42
CA VAL A 220 -4.75 6.62 3.25
C VAL A 220 -3.34 6.85 2.68
N ALA A 221 -3.09 6.33 1.50
CA ALA A 221 -1.91 6.65 0.72
C ALA A 221 -2.15 7.93 -0.06
N MET A 222 -1.53 9.02 0.38
CA MET A 222 -1.55 10.29 -0.33
C MET A 222 -0.63 10.19 -1.54
N SER A 223 -1.20 10.06 -2.74
CA SER A 223 -0.43 9.76 -3.95
C SER A 223 0.15 10.99 -4.62
N LYS A 224 1.27 10.79 -5.35
CA LYS A 224 1.94 11.82 -6.15
C LYS A 224 2.34 13.07 -5.34
N VAL A 225 2.74 12.87 -4.09
CA VAL A 225 3.21 13.94 -3.22
C VAL A 225 4.54 14.50 -3.75
N VAL A 226 4.67 15.81 -3.79
CA VAL A 226 5.94 16.45 -4.13
C VAL A 226 6.93 16.23 -2.98
N ALA A 227 8.12 15.70 -3.28
CA ALA A 227 9.14 15.37 -2.29
C ALA A 227 9.86 16.63 -1.79
N SER A 228 9.12 17.50 -1.10
CA SER A 228 9.63 18.70 -0.40
C SER A 228 8.84 18.90 0.89
N GLU A 229 9.41 19.62 1.85
CA GLU A 229 8.74 19.93 3.11
C GLU A 229 7.41 20.67 2.88
N GLU A 230 7.42 21.65 2.00
CA GLU A 230 6.22 22.40 1.63
C GLU A 230 5.17 21.50 0.94
N GLY A 231 5.61 20.64 0.03
CA GLY A 231 4.76 19.66 -0.68
C GLY A 231 4.05 18.71 0.27
N VAL A 232 4.77 18.12 1.22
CA VAL A 232 4.22 17.25 2.25
C VAL A 232 3.25 18.00 3.17
N LYS A 233 3.63 19.19 3.65
CA LYS A 233 2.78 20.02 4.51
C LYS A 233 1.48 20.41 3.80
N LYS A 234 1.57 20.93 2.59
CA LYS A 234 0.39 21.29 1.77
C LYS A 234 -0.50 20.08 1.49
N THR A 235 0.09 18.93 1.20
CA THR A 235 -0.68 17.70 1.01
C THR A 235 -1.40 17.31 2.28
N ARG A 236 -0.73 17.26 3.42
CA ARG A 236 -1.35 16.89 4.71
C ARG A 236 -2.49 17.83 5.08
N SER A 237 -2.34 19.14 4.88
CA SER A 237 -3.41 20.09 5.18
C SER A 237 -4.72 19.82 4.44
N LEU A 238 -4.66 19.23 3.24
CA LEU A 238 -5.87 18.85 2.51
C LEU A 238 -6.59 17.65 3.15
N PHE A 239 -5.88 16.82 3.90
CA PHE A 239 -6.44 15.63 4.57
C PHE A 239 -6.76 15.85 6.05
N GLU A 240 -6.45 17.03 6.62
CA GLU A 240 -6.70 17.34 8.04
C GLU A 240 -8.19 17.27 8.43
N GLY A 241 -9.09 17.50 7.47
CA GLY A 241 -10.53 17.41 7.69
C GLY A 241 -11.10 16.00 7.74
N LEU A 242 -10.29 14.97 7.42
CA LEU A 242 -10.70 13.58 7.48
C LEU A 242 -10.55 13.03 8.89
N ASN A 243 -11.48 12.17 9.28
CA ASN A 243 -11.36 11.42 10.54
C ASN A 243 -10.39 10.23 10.38
N VAL A 244 -9.13 10.55 10.08
CA VAL A 244 -8.03 9.60 9.87
C VAL A 244 -6.88 10.00 10.79
N ALA A 245 -6.31 9.03 11.50
CA ALA A 245 -5.15 9.31 12.35
C ALA A 245 -3.92 9.67 11.50
N GLN A 246 -3.06 10.54 12.01
CA GLN A 246 -1.89 11.02 11.26
C GLN A 246 -0.92 9.89 10.88
N GLU A 247 -0.84 8.88 11.69
CA GLU A 247 -0.04 7.66 11.44
C GLU A 247 -0.63 6.78 10.32
N ASP A 248 -1.90 6.94 9.99
CA ASP A 248 -2.58 6.23 8.90
C ASP A 248 -2.53 7.02 7.57
N LEU A 249 -1.94 8.23 7.57
CA LEU A 249 -1.70 9.06 6.37
C LEU A 249 -0.29 8.81 5.83
N ILE A 250 -0.17 8.04 4.76
CA ILE A 250 1.09 7.57 4.19
C ILE A 250 1.42 8.35 2.91
N PRO A 251 2.50 9.14 2.84
CA PRO A 251 2.87 9.85 1.62
C PRO A 251 3.51 8.90 0.60
N VAL A 252 3.00 8.89 -0.61
CA VAL A 252 3.59 8.24 -1.77
C VAL A 252 4.10 9.33 -2.71
N TYR A 253 5.42 9.45 -2.81
CA TYR A 253 6.04 10.54 -3.55
C TYR A 253 5.93 10.38 -5.06
N TYR A 254 5.75 11.50 -5.74
CA TYR A 254 5.79 11.54 -7.20
C TYR A 254 7.19 11.17 -7.71
N LYS A 255 7.22 10.23 -8.63
CA LYS A 255 8.42 9.81 -9.35
C LYS A 255 8.15 9.86 -10.85
N GLN A 256 8.98 10.60 -11.58
CA GLN A 256 8.83 10.76 -13.03
C GLN A 256 8.98 9.42 -13.76
N GLU A 257 9.84 8.54 -13.27
CA GLU A 257 10.09 7.21 -13.81
C GLU A 257 8.81 6.38 -13.85
N ILE A 258 7.93 6.52 -12.84
CA ILE A 258 6.63 5.84 -12.81
C ILE A 258 5.75 6.29 -13.97
N ALA A 259 5.73 7.61 -14.25
CA ALA A 259 4.90 8.16 -15.33
C ALA A 259 5.40 7.76 -16.73
N LEU A 260 6.69 7.43 -16.86
CA LEU A 260 7.33 7.03 -18.12
C LEU A 260 7.42 5.51 -18.31
N SER A 261 7.15 4.72 -17.26
CA SER A 261 7.25 3.27 -17.32
C SER A 261 5.96 2.64 -17.84
N ASN A 262 6.12 1.63 -18.70
CA ASN A 262 5.04 0.74 -19.14
C ASN A 262 5.11 -0.63 -18.45
N ARG A 263 6.04 -0.83 -17.49
CA ARG A 263 6.37 -2.13 -16.90
C ARG A 263 6.50 -2.01 -15.40
N TYR A 264 5.93 -2.94 -14.67
CA TYR A 264 5.96 -2.99 -13.21
C TYR A 264 6.22 -4.43 -12.73
N PRO A 265 6.80 -4.64 -11.54
CA PRO A 265 7.38 -3.60 -10.68
C PRO A 265 8.57 -2.91 -11.35
N ILE A 266 8.82 -1.66 -10.97
CA ILE A 266 9.95 -0.91 -11.49
C ILE A 266 11.19 -1.32 -10.69
N ASP A 267 12.23 -1.73 -11.38
CA ASP A 267 13.50 -2.18 -10.81
C ASP A 267 14.37 -0.99 -10.34
N SER A 268 13.77 -0.11 -9.53
CA SER A 268 14.42 1.08 -8.97
C SER A 268 14.25 1.12 -7.45
N VAL A 269 15.36 1.08 -6.75
CA VAL A 269 15.39 1.15 -5.26
C VAL A 269 14.64 2.38 -4.73
N ASP A 270 14.72 3.52 -5.42
CA ASP A 270 14.07 4.76 -5.00
C ASP A 270 12.54 4.68 -5.08
N ILE A 271 12.01 3.93 -6.04
CA ILE A 271 10.57 3.71 -6.19
C ILE A 271 10.07 2.73 -5.14
N LEU A 272 10.79 1.64 -4.94
CA LEU A 272 10.47 0.65 -3.92
C LEU A 272 10.41 1.26 -2.52
N VAL A 273 11.30 2.17 -2.19
CA VAL A 273 11.29 2.90 -0.92
C VAL A 273 10.02 3.72 -0.74
N SER A 274 9.51 4.35 -1.80
CA SER A 274 8.27 5.15 -1.73
C SER A 274 7.04 4.32 -1.35
N TYR A 275 7.00 3.03 -1.67
CA TYR A 275 5.89 2.12 -1.34
C TYR A 275 6.18 1.20 -0.15
N LYS A 276 7.40 1.25 0.39
CA LYS A 276 7.79 0.42 1.54
C LYS A 276 6.95 0.72 2.78
N GLU A 277 6.60 1.98 3.03
CA GLU A 277 5.75 2.35 4.16
C GLU A 277 4.37 1.70 4.10
N LEU A 278 3.82 1.46 2.89
CA LEU A 278 2.56 0.73 2.73
C LEU A 278 2.72 -0.75 3.09
N SER A 279 3.79 -1.39 2.63
CA SER A 279 4.05 -2.78 2.98
C SER A 279 4.37 -2.96 4.47
N ASP A 280 5.13 -2.05 5.06
CA ASP A 280 5.42 -2.05 6.50
C ASP A 280 4.14 -1.85 7.33
N TYR A 281 3.22 -0.99 6.88
CA TYR A 281 1.91 -0.81 7.50
C TYR A 281 1.09 -2.11 7.48
N ILE A 282 1.14 -2.84 6.36
CA ILE A 282 0.44 -4.13 6.21
C ILE A 282 1.04 -5.19 7.12
N LEU A 283 2.38 -5.32 7.15
CA LEU A 283 3.08 -6.35 7.91
C LEU A 283 2.93 -6.19 9.42
N ASN A 284 2.93 -4.96 9.91
CA ASN A 284 3.00 -4.72 11.35
C ASN A 284 1.66 -4.70 12.05
N ASN A 285 0.55 -4.96 11.42
CA ASN A 285 -0.82 -5.04 12.02
C ASN A 285 -1.12 -4.03 13.17
N GLU A 286 -0.11 -3.40 13.70
CA GLU A 286 -0.14 -2.32 14.68
C GLU A 286 0.00 -1.01 13.92
N LYS A 287 -0.68 0.04 14.39
CA LYS A 287 -0.38 1.39 13.92
C LYS A 287 1.11 1.55 14.01
N ILE A 288 1.79 1.73 12.89
CA ILE A 288 3.20 2.06 12.89
C ILE A 288 3.30 3.30 13.77
N GLU A 289 3.77 3.12 15.01
CA GLU A 289 4.25 4.26 15.77
C GLU A 289 5.36 4.84 14.88
N ARG A 290 4.95 5.70 13.97
CA ARG A 290 5.89 6.55 13.28
C ARG A 290 6.64 7.24 14.36
N ASN A 291 7.70 6.55 14.73
CA ASN A 291 8.57 6.96 15.82
C ASN A 291 8.55 8.47 15.81
N LYS A 292 8.16 9.08 16.92
CA LYS A 292 8.22 10.53 17.17
C LYS A 292 9.48 11.18 16.61
N LYS A 293 10.45 10.37 16.20
CA LYS A 293 11.67 10.69 15.45
C LYS A 293 11.44 11.28 14.05
N LEU A 294 10.40 10.92 13.31
CA LEU A 294 10.03 11.59 12.06
C LEU A 294 9.34 12.92 12.33
N LEU A 295 8.66 13.02 13.46
CA LEU A 295 8.00 14.24 13.93
C LEU A 295 8.98 15.25 14.55
N MET A 296 10.17 14.82 14.91
CA MET A 296 11.17 15.78 15.31
C MET A 296 11.75 16.45 14.06
N ASN A 297 10.96 17.34 13.54
CA ASN A 297 11.33 18.50 12.76
C ASN A 297 11.34 18.32 11.25
N GLY A 298 10.67 19.20 10.55
CA GLY A 298 10.86 19.52 9.15
C GLY A 298 12.31 19.67 8.68
N MET A 299 13.24 19.85 9.62
CA MET A 299 14.68 19.76 9.42
C MET A 299 15.18 18.36 9.04
N LYS A 300 14.51 17.26 9.47
CA LYS A 300 14.91 15.91 9.07
C LYS A 300 14.52 15.58 7.64
N GLU A 301 13.41 16.08 7.13
CA GLU A 301 13.01 15.86 5.75
C GLU A 301 13.98 16.53 4.77
N GLN A 302 14.46 17.73 5.10
CA GLN A 302 15.49 18.41 4.30
C GLN A 302 16.83 17.66 4.34
N MET A 303 17.19 17.11 5.50
CA MET A 303 18.38 16.26 5.62
C MET A 303 18.21 14.91 4.95
N LEU A 304 17.05 14.26 5.07
CA LEU A 304 16.78 12.99 4.37
C LEU A 304 16.83 13.18 2.85
N GLY A 305 16.29 14.29 2.33
CA GLY A 305 16.41 14.63 0.91
C GLY A 305 17.87 14.79 0.44
N GLN A 306 18.73 15.41 1.25
CA GLN A 306 20.16 15.55 0.95
C GLN A 306 20.98 14.28 1.26
N MET A 307 20.56 13.49 2.24
CA MET A 307 21.25 12.26 2.65
C MET A 307 20.87 11.05 1.82
N PHE A 308 19.72 11.06 1.12
CA PHE A 308 19.35 10.04 0.14
C PHE A 308 20.36 9.92 -1.01
N ILE A 309 21.14 10.99 -1.26
CA ILE A 309 22.20 11.01 -2.27
C ILE A 309 23.43 10.17 -1.83
N GLU A 310 23.59 9.89 -0.53
CA GLU A 310 24.72 9.08 -0.05
C GLU A 310 24.28 8.06 1.02
N LYS A 311 23.94 6.86 0.56
CA LYS A 311 23.54 5.69 1.39
C LYS A 311 24.46 5.44 2.59
N GLN A 312 25.76 5.73 2.45
CA GLN A 312 26.75 5.61 3.54
C GLN A 312 26.58 6.69 4.62
N ARG A 313 26.11 7.90 4.28
CA ARG A 313 25.89 8.96 5.26
C ARG A 313 24.66 8.68 6.14
N LEU A 314 23.63 8.05 5.58
CA LEU A 314 22.43 7.68 6.36
C LEU A 314 22.74 6.68 7.46
N VAL A 315 23.52 5.64 7.16
CA VAL A 315 23.94 4.64 8.15
C VAL A 315 24.76 5.29 9.26
N ARG A 316 25.68 6.21 8.90
CA ARG A 316 26.48 6.96 9.87
C ARG A 316 25.62 7.90 10.74
N PHE A 317 24.61 8.54 10.15
CA PHE A 317 23.69 9.39 10.88
C PHE A 317 22.85 8.61 11.89
N LEU A 318 22.30 7.47 11.51
CA LEU A 318 21.53 6.60 12.41
C LEU A 318 22.38 6.07 13.55
N ALA A 319 23.65 5.72 13.27
CA ALA A 319 24.59 5.30 14.31
C ALA A 319 24.92 6.44 15.29
N VAL A 320 25.13 7.66 14.78
CA VAL A 320 25.35 8.85 15.62
C VAL A 320 24.09 9.19 16.43
N GLU A 321 22.92 9.08 15.85
CA GLU A 321 21.64 9.34 16.54
C GLU A 321 21.40 8.31 17.66
N GLN A 322 21.68 7.04 17.40
CA GLN A 322 21.60 5.98 18.41
C GLN A 322 22.58 6.19 19.56
N PHE A 323 23.80 6.62 19.23
CA PHE A 323 24.80 6.99 20.24
C PHE A 323 24.37 8.23 21.06
N LEU A 324 23.82 9.26 20.41
CA LEU A 324 23.32 10.48 21.04
C LEU A 324 22.12 10.23 21.97
N ASN A 325 21.31 9.19 21.69
CA ASN A 325 20.16 8.82 22.53
C ASN A 325 20.53 8.03 23.79
N GLN A 326 21.78 7.52 23.89
CA GLN A 326 22.29 6.78 25.06
C GLN A 326 22.97 7.72 26.09
N GLU A 327 22.38 8.87 26.42
CA GLU A 327 22.81 9.83 27.48
C GLU A 327 24.25 10.35 27.41
N ALA A 328 25.05 9.89 26.49
CA ALA A 328 26.46 10.22 26.44
C ALA A 328 26.73 11.49 25.66
N ASN A 329 26.30 12.64 26.11
CA ASN A 329 26.92 13.86 25.67
C ASN A 329 26.01 14.89 24.96
N MET A 330 25.34 15.72 25.77
CA MET A 330 24.68 16.93 25.26
C MET A 330 25.63 17.83 24.42
N PHE A 331 26.94 17.72 24.65
CA PHE A 331 27.94 18.48 23.89
C PHE A 331 28.11 17.97 22.46
N LEU A 332 28.10 16.65 22.25
CA LEU A 332 28.13 16.07 20.90
C LEU A 332 26.85 16.40 20.12
N LYS A 333 25.69 16.32 20.77
CA LYS A 333 24.42 16.81 20.19
C LYS A 333 24.48 18.28 19.77
N TYR A 334 25.13 19.10 20.59
CA TYR A 334 25.28 20.51 20.32
C TYR A 334 26.22 20.79 19.15
N ARG A 335 27.43 20.17 19.16
CA ARG A 335 28.41 20.35 18.08
C ARG A 335 27.90 19.84 16.74
N TYR A 336 27.29 18.70 16.74
CA TYR A 336 26.69 18.14 15.55
C TYR A 336 25.58 19.02 14.97
N ARG A 337 24.74 19.62 15.82
CA ARG A 337 23.75 20.63 15.41
C ARG A 337 24.38 21.93 14.93
N GLU A 338 25.47 22.37 15.57
CA GLU A 338 26.19 23.58 15.15
C GLU A 338 26.82 23.40 13.76
N GLU A 339 27.39 22.25 13.46
CA GLU A 339 27.98 21.95 12.15
C GLU A 339 26.94 21.75 11.05
N LEU A 340 25.83 21.10 11.34
CA LEU A 340 24.81 20.83 10.34
C LEU A 340 23.79 21.94 10.13
N PHE A 341 23.48 22.70 11.16
CA PHE A 341 22.38 23.67 11.15
C PHE A 341 22.80 25.10 11.50
N GLY A 342 24.07 25.34 11.77
CA GLY A 342 24.57 26.65 12.09
C GLY A 342 24.05 27.28 13.41
N ILE A 343 23.47 26.45 14.29
CA ILE A 343 22.84 26.91 15.54
C ILE A 343 23.87 27.05 16.65
N ARG A 344 24.10 28.28 17.13
CA ARG A 344 25.02 28.55 18.22
C ARG A 344 24.26 28.81 19.53
N ASN A 345 24.55 28.05 20.58
CA ASN A 345 24.07 28.28 21.92
C ASN A 345 25.24 28.43 22.91
N THR A 346 25.52 29.64 23.36
CA THR A 346 26.67 30.01 24.18
C THR A 346 26.66 29.43 25.60
N GLN A 347 25.50 29.09 26.15
CA GLN A 347 25.44 28.51 27.51
C GLN A 347 25.91 27.05 27.57
N ILE A 348 25.66 26.28 26.55
CA ILE A 348 26.08 24.85 26.50
C ILE A 348 27.58 24.72 26.27
N LYS A 349 28.18 25.66 25.53
CA LYS A 349 29.62 25.68 25.24
C LYS A 349 30.50 25.82 26.50
N ARG A 350 30.04 26.52 27.52
CA ARG A 350 30.80 26.71 28.80
C ARG A 350 30.85 25.44 29.66
N ARG A 351 29.85 24.59 29.63
CA ARG A 351 29.71 23.46 30.54
C ARG A 351 30.53 22.22 30.08
N TYR A 352 30.87 22.12 28.81
CA TYR A 352 31.50 20.90 28.24
C TYR A 352 32.92 21.12 27.70
N LYS A 353 33.53 22.26 27.90
CA LYS A 353 34.84 22.60 27.35
C LYS A 353 36.01 21.74 27.90
N LYS A 354 35.86 21.04 29.01
CA LYS A 354 36.93 20.26 29.67
C LYS A 354 36.88 18.71 29.46
N GLY A 355 35.74 18.14 29.10
CA GLY A 355 35.60 16.66 29.04
C GLY A 355 35.41 16.05 27.66
N GLY A 356 34.84 16.81 26.74
CA GLY A 356 34.32 16.27 25.47
C GLY A 356 35.34 16.12 24.33
N MET A 357 36.48 16.84 24.38
CA MET A 357 37.37 16.94 23.22
C MET A 357 38.14 15.61 22.90
N ARG A 358 38.49 14.80 23.88
CA ARG A 358 39.17 13.52 23.63
C ARG A 358 38.24 12.47 23.00
N MET A 359 37.00 12.42 23.43
CA MET A 359 36.00 11.47 22.93
C MET A 359 35.51 11.84 21.53
N PHE A 360 35.44 13.15 21.22
CA PHE A 360 35.08 13.65 19.90
C PHE A 360 36.13 13.31 18.83
N GLN A 361 37.43 13.40 19.18
CA GLN A 361 38.51 13.01 18.29
C GLN A 361 38.47 11.51 17.95
N GLN A 362 38.16 10.65 18.92
CA GLN A 362 38.05 9.21 18.69
C GLN A 362 36.84 8.84 17.80
N LEU A 363 35.71 9.53 17.96
CA LEU A 363 34.52 9.31 17.12
C LEU A 363 34.69 9.85 15.69
N TYR A 364 35.34 11.00 15.53
CA TYR A 364 35.60 11.61 14.23
C TYR A 364 36.57 10.79 13.36
N ILE A 365 37.42 9.98 13.99
CA ILE A 365 38.36 9.07 13.32
C ILE A 365 37.65 7.76 12.92
N GLN A 366 36.56 7.39 13.59
CA GLN A 366 35.79 6.16 13.30
C GLN A 366 34.59 6.38 12.35
N LEU A 367 34.15 7.61 12.16
CA LEU A 367 33.11 8.03 11.20
C LEU A 367 33.72 8.56 9.91
#